data_4291f9f71428300000ff04f2494ce744
#
_entry.id   4291f9f71428300000ff04f2494ce744
#
_cell.length_a   1.000
_cell.length_b   1.000
_cell.length_c   1.000
_cell.angle_alpha   90.00
_cell.angle_beta   90.00
_cell.angle_gamma   90.00
#
_symmetry.space_group_name_H-M   'P 1'
#
loop_
_entity.id
_entity.type
_entity.pdbx_description
1 polymer ?
#
loop_
_entity_poly.entity_id
_entity_poly.type
_entity_poly.pdbx_seq_one_letter_code
_entity_poly.pdbx_strand_id
1 'polypeptide(L)'
;MAKVNWGIIGCGNIAHTFAKSIAHCADAQLIGAASTSEQRANEFATHYSIKGYESYQALMQCPNIDAIYIANTHDQHFQSIAQCLMHNKHVLSEKPITVNAQQLKNLTALAEQKDCFLMEGVWMRFLPAIIKLEQLLSQAAIGKVHTVQANFSLPGTFANTHRLMNPNTAGGALLDLGIYPLSIADVVFNKAPEKISSFVHKADTGVDARNITMLDYGNGQFAQLSSALEQNGPTEACITGEHGFIRIPWFVGAKGLELHINGQATQHFDYSFNDDENFKFEIDHVTECILNKQIQSSILPLSTSLRVMTMMDSLRDQWQIEYSATVESHNINL
;
A
#
# COMPACT_ATOMS: atom_id res chain seq x y z
N MET A 1 -4.06 -16.98 -24.39
CA MET A 1 -4.05 -17.30 -22.96
C MET A 1 -5.21 -16.57 -22.30
N ALA A 2 -5.76 -17.09 -21.20
CA ALA A 2 -6.82 -16.39 -20.48
C ALA A 2 -6.23 -15.11 -19.85
N LYS A 3 -6.93 -13.99 -19.99
CA LYS A 3 -6.56 -12.72 -19.35
C LYS A 3 -7.50 -12.46 -18.19
N VAL A 4 -7.00 -11.79 -17.15
CA VAL A 4 -7.84 -11.26 -16.08
C VAL A 4 -8.40 -9.91 -16.50
N ASN A 5 -9.72 -9.79 -16.46
CA ASN A 5 -10.45 -8.58 -16.78
C ASN A 5 -10.63 -7.72 -15.52
N TRP A 6 -10.08 -6.53 -15.54
CA TRP A 6 -10.08 -5.61 -14.41
C TRP A 6 -11.16 -4.53 -14.53
N GLY A 7 -11.79 -4.22 -13.41
CA GLY A 7 -12.56 -3.00 -13.20
C GLY A 7 -11.87 -2.07 -12.20
N ILE A 8 -12.20 -0.77 -12.23
CA ILE A 8 -11.73 0.23 -11.26
C ILE A 8 -12.92 0.84 -10.53
N ILE A 9 -12.81 0.92 -9.20
CA ILE A 9 -13.70 1.72 -8.34
C ILE A 9 -12.95 2.95 -7.86
N GLY A 10 -13.44 4.15 -8.26
CA GLY A 10 -12.79 5.43 -7.99
C GLY A 10 -11.93 5.88 -9.16
N CYS A 11 -12.27 7.03 -9.78
CA CYS A 11 -11.59 7.58 -10.96
C CYS A 11 -10.75 8.82 -10.58
N GLY A 12 -9.93 8.69 -9.52
CA GLY A 12 -8.99 9.71 -9.06
C GLY A 12 -7.59 9.56 -9.71
N ASN A 13 -6.63 10.38 -9.26
CA ASN A 13 -5.28 10.39 -9.80
C ASN A 13 -4.61 9.01 -9.78
N ILE A 14 -4.76 8.26 -8.69
CA ILE A 14 -4.13 6.94 -8.57
C ILE A 14 -4.74 5.92 -9.53
N ALA A 15 -6.03 6.05 -9.87
CA ALA A 15 -6.68 5.23 -10.88
C ALA A 15 -6.07 5.44 -12.27
N HIS A 16 -5.64 6.68 -12.60
CA HIS A 16 -4.92 6.96 -13.84
C HIS A 16 -3.55 6.29 -13.87
N THR A 17 -2.84 6.24 -12.73
CA THR A 17 -1.57 5.52 -12.62
C THR A 17 -1.77 4.02 -12.87
N PHE A 18 -2.78 3.42 -12.22
CA PHE A 18 -3.13 2.01 -12.44
C PHE A 18 -3.50 1.73 -13.91
N ALA A 19 -4.37 2.57 -14.49
CA ALA A 19 -4.83 2.39 -15.87
C ALA A 19 -3.69 2.49 -16.91
N LYS A 20 -2.68 3.29 -16.65
CA LYS A 20 -1.47 3.35 -17.48
C LYS A 20 -0.60 2.10 -17.26
N SER A 21 -0.40 1.69 -16.02
CA SER A 21 0.46 0.55 -15.70
C SER A 21 -0.10 -0.78 -16.21
N ILE A 22 -1.41 -1.00 -16.14
CA ILE A 22 -2.03 -2.25 -16.62
C ILE A 22 -1.88 -2.42 -18.14
N ALA A 23 -1.74 -1.35 -18.89
CA ALA A 23 -1.49 -1.42 -20.34
C ALA A 23 -0.15 -2.09 -20.69
N HIS A 24 0.77 -2.18 -19.73
CA HIS A 24 2.06 -2.88 -19.87
C HIS A 24 2.02 -4.34 -19.38
N CYS A 25 0.88 -4.83 -18.89
CA CYS A 25 0.70 -6.20 -18.40
C CYS A 25 0.16 -7.10 -19.53
N ALA A 26 0.78 -8.26 -19.72
CA ALA A 26 0.43 -9.14 -20.85
C ALA A 26 -0.90 -9.88 -20.60
N ASP A 27 -1.15 -10.33 -19.37
CA ASP A 27 -2.25 -11.21 -18.99
C ASP A 27 -3.37 -10.48 -18.21
N ALA A 28 -3.31 -9.14 -18.14
CA ALA A 28 -4.33 -8.29 -17.57
C ALA A 28 -4.90 -7.33 -18.60
N GLN A 29 -6.16 -6.95 -18.46
CA GLN A 29 -6.75 -5.86 -19.24
C GLN A 29 -7.79 -5.10 -18.43
N LEU A 30 -7.76 -3.77 -18.55
CA LEU A 30 -8.78 -2.91 -17.97
C LEU A 30 -9.98 -2.84 -18.93
N ILE A 31 -11.18 -3.17 -18.44
CA ILE A 31 -12.39 -3.17 -19.26
C ILE A 31 -13.51 -2.27 -18.74
N GLY A 32 -13.40 -1.75 -17.51
CA GLY A 32 -14.44 -0.90 -16.96
C GLY A 32 -14.00 -0.05 -15.79
N ALA A 33 -14.73 1.04 -15.54
CA ALA A 33 -14.54 1.90 -14.39
C ALA A 33 -15.87 2.44 -13.87
N ALA A 34 -15.95 2.66 -12.55
CA ALA A 34 -17.07 3.32 -11.90
C ALA A 34 -16.56 4.38 -10.91
N SER A 35 -17.35 5.43 -10.72
CA SER A 35 -17.05 6.52 -9.78
C SER A 35 -18.32 6.89 -8.99
N THR A 36 -18.17 7.75 -7.97
CA THR A 36 -19.32 8.37 -7.27
C THR A 36 -20.15 9.30 -8.16
N SER A 37 -19.66 9.62 -9.36
CA SER A 37 -20.32 10.40 -10.38
C SER A 37 -20.22 9.67 -11.71
N GLU A 38 -21.34 9.41 -12.36
CA GLU A 38 -21.40 8.80 -13.67
C GLU A 38 -20.61 9.61 -14.71
N GLN A 39 -20.69 10.94 -14.63
CA GLN A 39 -19.91 11.82 -15.50
C GLN A 39 -18.40 11.52 -15.38
N ARG A 40 -17.84 11.46 -14.16
CA ARG A 40 -16.41 11.15 -13.95
C ARG A 40 -16.06 9.74 -14.41
N ALA A 41 -16.96 8.77 -14.22
CA ALA A 41 -16.75 7.42 -14.73
C ALA A 41 -16.68 7.40 -16.25
N ASN A 42 -17.58 8.13 -16.94
CA ASN A 42 -17.62 8.22 -18.40
C ASN A 42 -16.42 9.00 -18.97
N GLU A 43 -15.97 10.08 -18.33
CA GLU A 43 -14.77 10.83 -18.71
C GLU A 43 -13.52 9.94 -18.63
N PHE A 44 -13.33 9.23 -17.50
CA PHE A 44 -12.26 8.28 -17.33
C PHE A 44 -12.32 7.13 -18.35
N ALA A 45 -13.49 6.56 -18.55
CA ALA A 45 -13.72 5.46 -19.48
C ALA A 45 -13.43 5.86 -20.92
N THR A 46 -13.83 7.06 -21.33
CA THR A 46 -13.54 7.61 -22.66
C THR A 46 -12.04 7.76 -22.87
N HIS A 47 -11.31 8.26 -21.86
CA HIS A 47 -9.85 8.45 -21.94
C HIS A 47 -9.08 7.14 -22.16
N TYR A 48 -9.54 6.05 -21.54
CA TYR A 48 -8.89 4.74 -21.66
C TYR A 48 -9.57 3.76 -22.62
N SER A 49 -10.60 4.20 -23.37
CA SER A 49 -11.36 3.37 -24.31
C SER A 49 -11.96 2.10 -23.65
N ILE A 50 -12.50 2.26 -22.46
CA ILE A 50 -13.16 1.21 -21.66
C ILE A 50 -14.63 1.56 -21.39
N LYS A 51 -15.38 0.70 -20.70
CA LYS A 51 -16.77 0.97 -20.34
C LYS A 51 -16.87 1.79 -19.03
N GLY A 52 -17.61 2.90 -19.05
CA GLY A 52 -18.10 3.59 -17.86
C GLY A 52 -19.35 2.91 -17.30
N TYR A 53 -19.38 2.73 -15.98
CA TYR A 53 -20.54 2.18 -15.28
C TYR A 53 -21.19 3.27 -14.43
N GLU A 54 -22.53 3.31 -14.42
CA GLU A 54 -23.33 4.29 -13.70
C GLU A 54 -23.19 4.21 -12.17
N SER A 55 -22.74 3.07 -11.65
CA SER A 55 -22.55 2.84 -10.21
C SER A 55 -21.48 1.78 -9.94
N TYR A 56 -20.98 1.77 -8.71
CA TYR A 56 -20.11 0.69 -8.22
C TYR A 56 -20.79 -0.67 -8.30
N GLN A 57 -22.11 -0.72 -7.95
CA GLN A 57 -22.88 -1.95 -8.02
C GLN A 57 -22.99 -2.50 -9.44
N ALA A 58 -23.28 -1.65 -10.43
CA ALA A 58 -23.35 -2.07 -11.82
C ALA A 58 -22.02 -2.65 -12.34
N LEU A 59 -20.90 -2.07 -11.92
CA LEU A 59 -19.57 -2.61 -12.24
C LEU A 59 -19.33 -3.96 -11.55
N MET A 60 -19.65 -4.09 -10.25
CA MET A 60 -19.48 -5.35 -9.49
C MET A 60 -20.36 -6.49 -10.04
N GLN A 61 -21.55 -6.18 -10.54
CA GLN A 61 -22.49 -7.16 -11.12
C GLN A 61 -22.10 -7.59 -12.56
N CYS A 62 -21.13 -6.93 -13.19
CA CYS A 62 -20.71 -7.31 -14.53
C CYS A 62 -20.01 -8.69 -14.51
N PRO A 63 -20.54 -9.70 -15.26
CA PRO A 63 -19.95 -11.04 -15.24
C PRO A 63 -18.59 -11.13 -15.96
N ASN A 64 -18.27 -10.14 -16.79
CA ASN A 64 -17.01 -10.12 -17.55
C ASN A 64 -15.86 -9.49 -16.77
N ILE A 65 -16.07 -8.95 -15.56
CA ILE A 65 -15.05 -8.41 -14.67
C ILE A 65 -14.68 -9.50 -13.68
N ASP A 66 -13.40 -9.87 -13.64
CA ASP A 66 -12.84 -10.87 -12.74
C ASP A 66 -12.30 -10.23 -11.45
N ALA A 67 -11.58 -9.12 -11.59
CA ALA A 67 -10.92 -8.43 -10.50
C ALA A 67 -11.25 -6.93 -10.49
N ILE A 68 -11.23 -6.34 -9.30
CA ILE A 68 -11.51 -4.92 -9.11
C ILE A 68 -10.35 -4.27 -8.34
N TYR A 69 -9.84 -3.17 -8.89
CA TYR A 69 -8.92 -2.27 -8.21
C TYR A 69 -9.72 -1.18 -7.47
N ILE A 70 -9.51 -1.08 -6.15
CA ILE A 70 -10.16 -0.08 -5.31
C ILE A 70 -9.24 1.13 -5.18
N ALA A 71 -9.69 2.29 -5.70
CA ALA A 71 -8.94 3.54 -5.80
C ALA A 71 -9.73 4.76 -5.27
N ASN A 72 -10.70 4.52 -4.39
CA ASN A 72 -11.45 5.57 -3.71
C ASN A 72 -10.69 6.07 -2.44
N THR A 73 -11.33 6.80 -1.53
CA THR A 73 -10.68 7.32 -0.31
C THR A 73 -10.63 6.27 0.80
N HIS A 74 -9.68 6.40 1.74
CA HIS A 74 -9.41 5.42 2.80
C HIS A 74 -10.66 5.00 3.58
N ASP A 75 -11.53 5.96 3.90
CA ASP A 75 -12.81 5.73 4.60
C ASP A 75 -13.78 4.82 3.84
N GLN A 76 -13.60 4.69 2.51
CA GLN A 76 -14.47 3.90 1.63
C GLN A 76 -13.93 2.50 1.35
N HIS A 77 -12.64 2.22 1.59
CA HIS A 77 -12.00 0.96 1.22
C HIS A 77 -12.72 -0.24 1.80
N PHE A 78 -12.97 -0.25 3.12
CA PHE A 78 -13.59 -1.38 3.81
C PHE A 78 -14.92 -1.82 3.18
N GLN A 79 -15.85 -0.88 2.98
CA GLN A 79 -17.16 -1.19 2.41
C GLN A 79 -17.06 -1.60 0.93
N SER A 80 -16.22 -0.89 0.16
CA SER A 80 -16.03 -1.21 -1.26
C SER A 80 -15.44 -2.61 -1.47
N ILE A 81 -14.42 -2.98 -0.68
CA ILE A 81 -13.83 -4.32 -0.71
C ILE A 81 -14.87 -5.38 -0.33
N ALA A 82 -15.60 -5.17 0.78
CA ALA A 82 -16.63 -6.11 1.23
C ALA A 82 -17.69 -6.35 0.14
N GLN A 83 -18.19 -5.30 -0.49
CA GLN A 83 -19.15 -5.40 -1.58
C GLN A 83 -18.58 -6.15 -2.79
N CYS A 84 -17.34 -5.89 -3.19
CA CYS A 84 -16.68 -6.63 -4.29
C CYS A 84 -16.58 -8.12 -3.97
N LEU A 85 -16.14 -8.49 -2.78
CA LEU A 85 -16.04 -9.89 -2.33
C LEU A 85 -17.40 -10.58 -2.30
N MET A 86 -18.46 -9.88 -1.85
CA MET A 86 -19.83 -10.40 -1.86
C MET A 86 -20.36 -10.67 -3.28
N HIS A 87 -19.85 -9.93 -4.28
CA HIS A 87 -20.15 -10.18 -5.70
C HIS A 87 -19.15 -11.15 -6.35
N ASN A 88 -18.36 -11.88 -5.53
CA ASN A 88 -17.34 -12.85 -5.96
C ASN A 88 -16.29 -12.24 -6.91
N LYS A 89 -15.88 -11.00 -6.63
CA LYS A 89 -14.79 -10.33 -7.36
C LYS A 89 -13.50 -10.44 -6.57
N HIS A 90 -12.39 -10.75 -7.26
CA HIS A 90 -11.05 -10.59 -6.71
C HIS A 90 -10.74 -9.11 -6.50
N VAL A 91 -9.93 -8.79 -5.49
CA VAL A 91 -9.70 -7.39 -5.11
C VAL A 91 -8.21 -7.10 -4.90
N LEU A 92 -7.74 -6.04 -5.55
CA LEU A 92 -6.55 -5.29 -5.18
C LEU A 92 -7.02 -3.92 -4.66
N SER A 93 -6.73 -3.61 -3.43
CA SER A 93 -7.13 -2.33 -2.84
C SER A 93 -5.95 -1.42 -2.60
N GLU A 94 -6.09 -0.14 -2.94
CA GLU A 94 -5.12 0.86 -2.50
C GLU A 94 -4.85 0.79 -1.00
N LYS A 95 -3.63 1.22 -0.65
CA LYS A 95 -3.18 1.36 0.73
C LYS A 95 -3.76 2.64 1.38
N PRO A 96 -3.97 2.62 2.69
CA PRO A 96 -4.06 1.43 3.53
C PRO A 96 -5.33 0.65 3.17
N ILE A 97 -5.23 -0.66 3.15
CA ILE A 97 -6.37 -1.53 2.76
C ILE A 97 -7.62 -1.28 3.62
N THR A 98 -7.42 -0.91 4.87
CA THR A 98 -8.46 -0.51 5.83
C THR A 98 -7.93 0.59 6.75
N VAL A 99 -8.78 1.15 7.61
CA VAL A 99 -8.36 2.18 8.58
C VAL A 99 -8.01 1.60 9.95
N ASN A 100 -8.34 0.33 10.21
CA ASN A 100 -7.94 -0.39 11.42
C ASN A 100 -7.84 -1.91 11.19
N ALA A 101 -7.16 -2.59 12.12
CA ALA A 101 -6.91 -4.03 12.04
C ALA A 101 -8.19 -4.88 12.12
N GLN A 102 -9.25 -4.41 12.80
CA GLN A 102 -10.49 -5.17 12.91
C GLN A 102 -11.24 -5.23 11.58
N GLN A 103 -11.26 -4.12 10.84
CA GLN A 103 -11.81 -4.11 9.47
C GLN A 103 -11.07 -5.12 8.58
N LEU A 104 -9.73 -5.14 8.64
CA LEU A 104 -8.93 -6.07 7.83
C LEU A 104 -9.20 -7.53 8.20
N LYS A 105 -9.31 -7.87 9.49
CA LYS A 105 -9.67 -9.22 9.93
C LYS A 105 -11.02 -9.67 9.35
N ASN A 106 -12.02 -8.78 9.35
CA ASN A 106 -13.34 -9.08 8.81
C ASN A 106 -13.30 -9.31 7.29
N LEU A 107 -12.52 -8.50 6.56
CA LEU A 107 -12.33 -8.68 5.12
C LEU A 107 -11.55 -9.95 4.77
N THR A 108 -10.54 -10.30 5.57
CA THR A 108 -9.78 -11.55 5.40
C THR A 108 -10.72 -12.76 5.51
N ALA A 109 -11.53 -12.81 6.55
CA ALA A 109 -12.51 -13.90 6.74
C ALA A 109 -13.55 -13.95 5.59
N LEU A 110 -14.00 -12.79 5.11
CA LEU A 110 -14.94 -12.73 3.99
C LEU A 110 -14.28 -13.19 2.67
N ALA A 111 -13.05 -12.81 2.41
CA ALA A 111 -12.30 -13.23 1.22
C ALA A 111 -12.11 -14.75 1.19
N GLU A 112 -11.74 -15.34 2.34
CA GLU A 112 -11.64 -16.80 2.51
C GLU A 112 -13.00 -17.48 2.29
N GLN A 113 -14.07 -16.97 2.89
CA GLN A 113 -15.43 -17.51 2.73
C GLN A 113 -15.90 -17.49 1.27
N LYS A 114 -15.47 -16.47 0.50
CA LYS A 114 -15.87 -16.27 -0.89
C LYS A 114 -14.92 -16.90 -1.91
N ASP A 115 -13.82 -17.51 -1.46
CA ASP A 115 -12.75 -18.03 -2.31
C ASP A 115 -12.23 -16.98 -3.30
N CYS A 116 -12.12 -15.72 -2.82
CA CYS A 116 -11.69 -14.57 -3.60
C CYS A 116 -10.29 -14.13 -3.20
N PHE A 117 -9.48 -13.77 -4.19
CA PHE A 117 -8.18 -13.12 -3.94
C PHE A 117 -8.40 -11.73 -3.34
N LEU A 118 -7.65 -11.42 -2.28
CA LEU A 118 -7.58 -10.09 -1.68
C LEU A 118 -6.12 -9.72 -1.37
N MET A 119 -5.70 -8.52 -1.80
CA MET A 119 -4.37 -7.99 -1.49
C MET A 119 -4.42 -6.46 -1.30
N GLU A 120 -3.55 -5.97 -0.42
CA GLU A 120 -3.25 -4.54 -0.25
C GLU A 120 -2.28 -4.05 -1.32
N GLY A 121 -2.52 -2.88 -1.90
CA GLY A 121 -1.68 -2.25 -2.92
C GLY A 121 -0.49 -1.48 -2.33
N VAL A 122 0.43 -2.16 -1.67
CA VAL A 122 1.72 -1.58 -1.27
C VAL A 122 2.72 -1.84 -2.39
N TRP A 123 2.52 -1.18 -3.50
CA TRP A 123 3.20 -1.42 -4.77
C TRP A 123 4.73 -1.46 -4.68
N MET A 124 5.33 -0.70 -3.74
CA MET A 124 6.78 -0.70 -3.54
C MET A 124 7.33 -2.10 -3.26
N ARG A 125 6.57 -3.00 -2.62
CA ARG A 125 7.03 -4.35 -2.25
C ARG A 125 7.29 -5.25 -3.47
N PHE A 126 6.72 -4.89 -4.60
CA PHE A 126 6.82 -5.64 -5.87
C PHE A 126 7.93 -5.11 -6.78
N LEU A 127 8.53 -3.96 -6.44
CA LEU A 127 9.59 -3.36 -7.25
C LEU A 127 10.85 -4.22 -7.29
N PRO A 128 11.52 -4.34 -8.45
CA PRO A 128 12.73 -5.14 -8.59
C PRO A 128 13.82 -4.81 -7.56
N ALA A 129 13.97 -3.54 -7.19
CA ALA A 129 14.93 -3.13 -6.17
C ALA A 129 14.60 -3.67 -4.78
N ILE A 130 13.31 -3.76 -4.40
CA ILE A 130 12.89 -4.31 -3.10
C ILE A 130 13.00 -5.84 -3.11
N ILE A 131 12.67 -6.50 -4.20
CA ILE A 131 12.94 -7.95 -4.36
C ILE A 131 14.45 -8.22 -4.25
N LYS A 132 15.30 -7.35 -4.81
CA LYS A 132 16.76 -7.46 -4.66
C LYS A 132 17.21 -7.26 -3.21
N LEU A 133 16.60 -6.31 -2.48
CA LEU A 133 16.84 -6.15 -1.05
C LEU A 133 16.59 -7.45 -0.29
N GLU A 134 15.43 -8.10 -0.48
CA GLU A 134 15.08 -9.35 0.17
C GLU A 134 16.09 -10.46 -0.16
N GLN A 135 16.56 -10.55 -1.41
CA GLN A 135 17.62 -11.50 -1.81
C GLN A 135 18.94 -11.22 -1.06
N LEU A 136 19.38 -9.97 -0.99
CA LEU A 136 20.62 -9.61 -0.28
C LEU A 136 20.52 -9.92 1.21
N LEU A 137 19.37 -9.63 1.83
CA LEU A 137 19.13 -9.94 3.25
C LEU A 137 19.11 -11.46 3.49
N SER A 138 18.47 -12.24 2.63
CA SER A 138 18.46 -13.71 2.74
C SER A 138 19.84 -14.34 2.59
N GLN A 139 20.74 -13.70 1.86
CA GLN A 139 22.14 -14.09 1.69
C GLN A 139 23.06 -13.55 2.80
N ALA A 140 22.49 -12.85 3.81
CA ALA A 140 23.24 -12.17 4.85
C ALA A 140 24.37 -11.24 4.32
N ALA A 141 24.13 -10.56 3.18
CA ALA A 141 25.14 -9.75 2.49
C ALA A 141 25.77 -8.67 3.38
N ILE A 142 25.01 -8.13 4.35
CA ILE A 142 25.51 -7.15 5.33
C ILE A 142 25.64 -7.75 6.75
N GLY A 143 25.61 -9.09 6.87
CA GLY A 143 25.59 -9.78 8.17
C GLY A 143 24.23 -9.62 8.88
N LYS A 144 24.21 -9.76 10.21
CA LYS A 144 23.01 -9.53 11.02
C LYS A 144 22.60 -8.06 10.90
N VAL A 145 21.32 -7.82 10.56
CA VAL A 145 20.78 -6.46 10.52
C VAL A 145 20.58 -5.94 11.94
N HIS A 146 21.01 -4.71 12.18
CA HIS A 146 20.86 -3.99 13.46
C HIS A 146 19.79 -2.91 13.36
N THR A 147 19.83 -2.07 12.32
CA THR A 147 18.92 -0.92 12.22
C THR A 147 18.32 -0.76 10.84
N VAL A 148 17.10 -0.24 10.83
CA VAL A 148 16.41 0.31 9.65
C VAL A 148 16.10 1.77 9.93
N GLN A 149 16.49 2.65 9.02
CA GLN A 149 16.07 4.05 9.00
C GLN A 149 15.28 4.30 7.72
N ALA A 150 14.07 4.84 7.83
CA ALA A 150 13.27 5.17 6.66
C ALA A 150 12.38 6.38 6.92
N ASN A 151 12.30 7.27 5.92
CA ASN A 151 11.50 8.48 5.98
C ASN A 151 10.74 8.71 4.68
N PHE A 152 9.50 9.16 4.83
CA PHE A 152 8.71 9.63 3.71
C PHE A 152 8.00 10.94 4.06
N SER A 153 8.27 11.99 3.27
CA SER A 153 7.70 13.32 3.44
C SER A 153 7.10 13.84 2.14
N LEU A 154 5.96 14.51 2.23
CA LEU A 154 5.37 15.25 1.11
C LEU A 154 5.56 16.76 1.33
N PRO A 155 6.22 17.47 0.40
CA PRO A 155 6.30 18.92 0.43
C PRO A 155 4.94 19.55 0.06
N GLY A 156 4.76 20.80 0.46
CA GLY A 156 3.59 21.59 0.11
C GLY A 156 2.81 22.06 1.33
N THR A 157 1.65 22.64 1.08
CA THR A 157 0.69 23.08 2.08
C THR A 157 -0.68 22.54 1.69
N PHE A 158 -1.38 21.93 2.62
CA PHE A 158 -2.68 21.34 2.39
C PHE A 158 -3.77 22.12 3.13
N ALA A 159 -4.83 22.52 2.43
CA ALA A 159 -6.00 23.10 3.08
C ALA A 159 -6.66 22.07 4.04
N ASN A 160 -7.29 22.54 5.12
CA ASN A 160 -7.99 21.67 6.08
C ASN A 160 -9.10 20.81 5.44
N THR A 161 -9.61 21.21 4.28
CA THR A 161 -10.60 20.45 3.49
C THR A 161 -9.96 19.39 2.58
N HIS A 162 -8.63 19.42 2.41
CA HIS A 162 -7.94 18.39 1.63
C HIS A 162 -8.04 17.03 2.30
N ARG A 163 -8.18 15.94 1.53
CA ARG A 163 -8.36 14.58 2.07
C ARG A 163 -7.30 14.19 3.11
N LEU A 164 -6.04 14.61 2.93
CA LEU A 164 -4.94 14.31 3.84
C LEU A 164 -5.06 15.02 5.20
N MET A 165 -5.77 16.13 5.26
CA MET A 165 -6.02 16.90 6.49
C MET A 165 -7.40 16.64 7.08
N ASN A 166 -8.21 15.78 6.45
CA ASN A 166 -9.60 15.57 6.85
C ASN A 166 -9.75 14.23 7.60
N PRO A 167 -10.13 14.25 8.90
CA PRO A 167 -10.37 13.02 9.66
C PRO A 167 -11.55 12.20 9.14
N ASN A 168 -12.51 12.79 8.43
CA ASN A 168 -13.65 12.07 7.86
C ASN A 168 -13.27 11.21 6.64
N THR A 169 -12.11 11.44 6.05
CA THR A 169 -11.55 10.62 4.97
C THR A 169 -10.35 9.78 5.43
N ALA A 170 -10.21 9.59 6.77
CA ALA A 170 -9.07 8.92 7.38
C ALA A 170 -7.73 9.53 6.93
N GLY A 171 -7.62 10.86 6.97
CA GLY A 171 -6.41 11.61 6.63
C GLY A 171 -5.30 11.42 7.66
N GLY A 172 -4.15 12.01 7.42
CA GLY A 172 -2.97 11.96 8.27
C GLY A 172 -1.76 11.37 7.55
N ALA A 173 -0.57 11.71 8.05
CA ALA A 173 0.69 11.25 7.49
C ALA A 173 0.90 9.74 7.71
N LEU A 174 0.44 9.19 8.83
CA LEU A 174 0.65 7.77 9.16
C LEU A 174 0.01 6.84 8.13
N LEU A 175 -1.29 6.98 7.90
CA LEU A 175 -2.03 6.11 7.00
C LEU A 175 -1.65 6.31 5.53
N ASP A 176 -1.37 7.57 5.11
CA ASP A 176 -1.05 7.85 3.71
C ASP A 176 0.43 7.59 3.37
N LEU A 177 1.35 7.97 4.25
CA LEU A 177 2.79 7.91 4.03
C LEU A 177 3.51 6.92 4.94
N GLY A 178 3.17 6.90 6.25
CA GLY A 178 3.84 6.11 7.27
C GLY A 178 3.75 4.61 7.04
N ILE A 179 2.74 4.15 6.31
CA ILE A 179 2.62 2.77 5.87
C ILE A 179 3.86 2.30 5.08
N TYR A 180 4.52 3.16 4.31
CA TYR A 180 5.71 2.80 3.53
C TYR A 180 6.96 2.58 4.40
N PRO A 181 7.36 3.49 5.32
CA PRO A 181 8.43 3.22 6.28
C PRO A 181 8.15 2.00 7.17
N LEU A 182 6.90 1.78 7.60
CA LEU A 182 6.51 0.59 8.35
C LEU A 182 6.64 -0.68 7.50
N SER A 183 6.25 -0.61 6.22
CA SER A 183 6.37 -1.74 5.29
C SER A 183 7.81 -2.11 5.00
N ILE A 184 8.74 -1.14 4.87
CA ILE A 184 10.17 -1.46 4.65
C ILE A 184 10.80 -2.08 5.91
N ALA A 185 10.42 -1.63 7.11
CA ALA A 185 10.84 -2.26 8.35
C ALA A 185 10.32 -3.70 8.46
N ASP A 186 9.08 -3.95 7.99
CA ASP A 186 8.49 -5.28 7.91
C ASP A 186 9.19 -6.18 6.89
N VAL A 187 9.57 -5.67 5.71
CA VAL A 187 10.42 -6.38 4.74
C VAL A 187 11.69 -6.90 5.40
N VAL A 188 12.33 -6.06 6.21
CA VAL A 188 13.63 -6.39 6.82
C VAL A 188 13.50 -7.34 7.99
N PHE A 189 12.56 -7.14 8.90
CA PHE A 189 12.49 -7.91 10.15
C PHE A 189 11.44 -9.03 10.12
N ASN A 190 10.45 -8.94 9.27
CA ASN A 190 9.36 -9.91 9.08
C ASN A 190 8.71 -10.41 10.39
N LYS A 191 8.58 -9.55 11.37
CA LYS A 191 7.97 -9.83 12.68
C LYS A 191 7.39 -8.55 13.29
N ALA A 192 6.51 -8.70 14.29
CA ALA A 192 6.03 -7.56 15.07
C ALA A 192 7.16 -7.04 15.98
N PRO A 193 7.25 -5.72 16.23
CA PRO A 193 8.15 -5.17 17.24
C PRO A 193 7.69 -5.55 18.66
N GLU A 194 8.64 -5.66 19.58
CA GLU A 194 8.38 -5.91 21.00
C GLU A 194 7.94 -4.63 21.72
N LYS A 195 8.43 -3.46 21.25
CA LYS A 195 8.06 -2.14 21.79
C LYS A 195 7.95 -1.10 20.68
N ILE A 196 7.03 -0.16 20.88
CA ILE A 196 6.80 1.00 19.99
C ILE A 196 6.86 2.27 20.84
N SER A 197 7.70 3.23 20.45
CA SER A 197 7.78 4.57 21.05
C SER A 197 7.68 5.62 19.95
N SER A 198 6.92 6.68 20.17
CA SER A 198 6.66 7.64 19.11
C SER A 198 6.37 9.04 19.61
N PHE A 199 6.56 10.01 18.70
CA PHE A 199 6.14 11.40 18.87
C PHE A 199 5.32 11.83 17.67
N VAL A 200 4.30 12.64 17.91
CA VAL A 200 3.40 13.15 16.88
C VAL A 200 3.22 14.67 17.00
N HIS A 201 3.13 15.33 15.86
CA HIS A 201 2.58 16.66 15.74
C HIS A 201 1.24 16.57 14.99
N LYS A 202 0.16 16.96 15.65
CA LYS A 202 -1.18 16.98 15.05
C LYS A 202 -1.42 18.30 14.31
N ALA A 203 -2.10 18.22 13.17
CA ALA A 203 -2.66 19.37 12.50
C ALA A 203 -3.85 19.94 13.30
N ASP A 204 -4.31 21.15 12.98
CA ASP A 204 -5.49 21.78 13.60
C ASP A 204 -6.76 20.93 13.43
N THR A 205 -6.82 20.10 12.41
CA THR A 205 -7.92 19.17 12.14
C THR A 205 -7.92 17.92 13.00
N GLY A 206 -6.82 17.69 13.78
CA GLY A 206 -6.65 16.55 14.66
C GLY A 206 -5.93 15.34 14.05
N VAL A 207 -5.71 15.30 12.72
CA VAL A 207 -4.92 14.24 12.09
C VAL A 207 -3.43 14.42 12.39
N ASP A 208 -2.63 13.36 12.30
CA ASP A 208 -1.17 13.47 12.39
C ASP A 208 -0.61 14.15 11.13
N ALA A 209 0.06 15.28 11.33
CA ALA A 209 0.76 15.96 10.25
C ALA A 209 2.20 15.46 10.11
N ARG A 210 2.86 15.12 11.22
CA ARG A 210 4.23 14.60 11.26
C ARG A 210 4.40 13.66 12.44
N ASN A 211 5.15 12.60 12.24
CA ASN A 211 5.47 11.66 13.31
C ASN A 211 6.89 11.09 13.17
N ILE A 212 7.43 10.66 14.30
CA ILE A 212 8.66 9.88 14.40
C ILE A 212 8.34 8.65 15.25
N THR A 213 8.72 7.49 14.76
CA THR A 213 8.44 6.20 15.38
C THR A 213 9.73 5.41 15.54
N MET A 214 9.94 4.88 16.74
CA MET A 214 11.00 3.95 17.08
C MET A 214 10.38 2.59 17.37
N LEU A 215 10.84 1.55 16.67
CA LEU A 215 10.42 0.16 16.86
C LEU A 215 11.60 -0.64 17.41
N ASP A 216 11.37 -1.35 18.52
CA ASP A 216 12.33 -2.29 19.10
C ASP A 216 11.85 -3.71 18.78
N TYR A 217 12.66 -4.43 18.01
CA TYR A 217 12.39 -5.82 17.60
C TYR A 217 13.09 -6.85 18.50
N GLY A 218 13.72 -6.40 19.61
CA GLY A 218 14.54 -7.23 20.48
C GLY A 218 15.91 -7.56 19.87
N ASN A 219 16.77 -8.16 20.68
CA ASN A 219 18.12 -8.60 20.27
C ASN A 219 18.99 -7.52 19.61
N GLY A 220 18.78 -6.24 19.96
CA GLY A 220 19.52 -5.09 19.41
C GLY A 220 19.11 -4.74 17.97
N GLN A 221 17.89 -5.05 17.57
CA GLN A 221 17.31 -4.73 16.26
C GLN A 221 16.29 -3.61 16.41
N PHE A 222 16.49 -2.50 15.70
CA PHE A 222 15.65 -1.31 15.81
C PHE A 222 15.24 -0.76 14.44
N ALA A 223 14.08 -0.09 14.38
CA ALA A 223 13.74 0.77 13.28
C ALA A 223 13.48 2.20 13.76
N GLN A 224 13.99 3.18 13.03
CA GLN A 224 13.71 4.60 13.18
C GLN A 224 12.99 5.09 11.93
N LEU A 225 11.72 5.42 12.09
CA LEU A 225 10.83 5.72 10.98
C LEU A 225 10.23 7.11 11.15
N SER A 226 9.97 7.81 10.04
CA SER A 226 9.20 9.05 10.09
C SER A 226 8.31 9.20 8.86
N SER A 227 7.19 9.87 9.06
CA SER A 227 6.33 10.34 7.98
C SER A 227 5.84 11.76 8.25
N ALA A 228 5.74 12.57 7.21
CA ALA A 228 5.34 13.97 7.37
C ALA A 228 4.60 14.51 6.14
N LEU A 229 3.52 15.21 6.39
CA LEU A 229 2.91 16.15 5.47
C LEU A 229 3.57 17.53 5.65
N GLU A 230 3.57 18.36 4.60
CA GLU A 230 4.06 19.75 4.63
C GLU A 230 5.54 19.89 5.03
N GLN A 231 6.34 18.87 4.69
CA GLN A 231 7.76 18.86 4.99
C GLN A 231 8.59 18.45 3.76
N ASN A 232 9.63 19.23 3.48
CA ASN A 232 10.69 18.83 2.55
C ASN A 232 11.72 17.99 3.27
N GLY A 233 11.92 16.77 2.83
CA GLY A 233 12.89 15.84 3.37
C GLY A 233 13.23 14.74 2.37
N PRO A 234 14.34 14.02 2.57
CA PRO A 234 14.65 12.88 1.71
C PRO A 234 13.63 11.77 1.93
N THR A 235 13.25 11.09 0.86
CA THR A 235 12.48 9.84 0.92
C THR A 235 13.43 8.71 0.63
N GLU A 236 14.04 8.16 1.66
CA GLU A 236 15.04 7.10 1.52
C GLU A 236 14.93 6.07 2.65
N ALA A 237 15.49 4.88 2.40
CA ALA A 237 15.69 3.86 3.42
C ALA A 237 17.16 3.45 3.49
N CYS A 238 17.64 3.20 4.72
CA CYS A 238 18.97 2.68 5.00
C CYS A 238 18.87 1.51 5.97
N ILE A 239 19.42 0.37 5.58
CA ILE A 239 19.43 -0.87 6.36
C ILE A 239 20.87 -1.15 6.75
N THR A 240 21.19 -1.12 8.04
CA THR A 240 22.56 -1.27 8.56
C THR A 240 22.72 -2.61 9.26
N GLY A 241 23.78 -3.33 8.92
CA GLY A 241 24.18 -4.61 9.51
C GLY A 241 25.63 -4.64 9.99
N GLU A 242 26.09 -5.83 10.38
CA GLU A 242 27.45 -6.05 10.93
C GLU A 242 28.56 -5.73 9.96
N HIS A 243 28.34 -5.96 8.67
CA HIS A 243 29.40 -5.92 7.65
C HIS A 243 29.23 -4.77 6.66
N GLY A 244 28.19 -3.94 6.81
CA GLY A 244 27.91 -2.85 5.91
C GLY A 244 26.48 -2.36 5.98
N PHE A 245 26.03 -1.70 4.93
CA PHE A 245 24.65 -1.20 4.86
C PHE A 245 24.13 -1.24 3.42
N ILE A 246 22.79 -1.22 3.30
CA ILE A 246 22.09 -1.07 2.02
C ILE A 246 21.33 0.25 2.08
N ARG A 247 21.53 1.10 1.06
CA ARG A 247 20.80 2.35 0.88
C ARG A 247 19.86 2.27 -0.30
N ILE A 248 18.64 2.75 -0.13
CA ILE A 248 17.61 2.77 -1.18
C ILE A 248 17.11 4.20 -1.33
N PRO A 249 17.68 4.98 -2.26
CA PRO A 249 17.14 6.29 -2.59
C PRO A 249 15.74 6.15 -3.14
N TRP A 250 14.80 7.03 -2.69
CA TRP A 250 13.41 7.00 -3.14
C TRP A 250 12.77 5.62 -3.03
N PHE A 251 12.87 4.98 -1.84
CA PHE A 251 12.48 3.57 -1.65
C PHE A 251 11.01 3.27 -2.00
N VAL A 252 10.12 4.26 -1.97
CA VAL A 252 8.70 4.13 -2.36
C VAL A 252 8.55 3.77 -3.84
N GLY A 253 9.38 4.35 -4.70
CA GLY A 253 9.42 4.05 -6.13
C GLY A 253 10.83 3.64 -6.59
N ALA A 254 11.47 2.75 -5.84
CA ALA A 254 12.87 2.41 -6.00
C ALA A 254 13.20 1.85 -7.39
N LYS A 255 14.03 2.57 -8.13
CA LYS A 255 14.64 2.12 -9.39
C LYS A 255 16.05 1.56 -9.20
N GLY A 256 16.51 1.42 -7.95
CA GLY A 256 17.80 0.84 -7.63
C GLY A 256 18.08 0.85 -6.13
N LEU A 257 19.19 0.23 -5.75
CA LEU A 257 19.77 0.26 -4.41
C LEU A 257 21.29 0.17 -4.46
N GLU A 258 21.92 0.61 -3.38
CA GLU A 258 23.36 0.60 -3.16
C GLU A 258 23.70 -0.37 -2.04
N LEU A 259 24.65 -1.29 -2.30
CA LEU A 259 25.21 -2.19 -1.30
C LEU A 259 26.63 -1.74 -0.94
N HIS A 260 26.82 -1.38 0.31
CA HIS A 260 28.10 -0.94 0.88
C HIS A 260 28.59 -1.99 1.86
N ILE A 261 29.68 -2.68 1.51
CA ILE A 261 30.37 -3.65 2.36
C ILE A 261 31.68 -3.04 2.84
N ASN A 262 31.98 -3.18 4.14
CA ASN A 262 33.20 -2.64 4.72
C ASN A 262 34.46 -3.13 3.96
N GLY A 263 35.29 -2.20 3.50
CA GLY A 263 36.52 -2.48 2.77
C GLY A 263 36.34 -2.90 1.30
N GLN A 264 35.12 -2.85 0.76
CA GLN A 264 34.84 -3.15 -0.65
C GLN A 264 34.30 -1.92 -1.39
N ALA A 265 34.38 -1.94 -2.70
CA ALA A 265 33.72 -0.93 -3.53
C ALA A 265 32.21 -1.07 -3.46
N THR A 266 31.51 0.07 -3.47
CA THR A 266 30.04 0.10 -3.51
C THR A 266 29.52 -0.63 -4.74
N GLN A 267 28.53 -1.49 -4.55
CA GLN A 267 27.81 -2.14 -5.64
C GLN A 267 26.48 -1.40 -5.86
N HIS A 268 26.16 -1.10 -7.12
CA HIS A 268 24.92 -0.47 -7.53
C HIS A 268 24.07 -1.50 -8.28
N PHE A 269 22.77 -1.54 -7.95
CA PHE A 269 21.79 -2.37 -8.63
C PHE A 269 20.70 -1.45 -9.17
N ASP A 270 20.70 -1.24 -10.49
CA ASP A 270 19.82 -0.30 -11.16
C ASP A 270 18.82 -1.07 -12.04
N TYR A 271 17.56 -0.61 -12.03
CA TYR A 271 16.46 -1.18 -12.80
C TYR A 271 15.82 -0.10 -13.65
N SER A 272 15.67 -0.40 -14.94
CA SER A 272 15.09 0.54 -15.90
C SER A 272 13.65 0.18 -16.20
N PHE A 273 12.72 1.04 -15.77
CA PHE A 273 11.31 1.03 -16.12
C PHE A 273 10.75 2.45 -16.06
N ASN A 274 9.69 2.72 -16.81
CA ASN A 274 9.05 4.04 -16.85
C ASN A 274 8.15 4.25 -15.64
N ASP A 275 7.83 5.51 -15.32
CA ASP A 275 6.93 5.83 -14.21
C ASP A 275 5.51 5.27 -14.44
N ASP A 276 5.07 5.14 -15.69
CA ASP A 276 3.81 4.50 -16.04
C ASP A 276 3.82 2.97 -15.81
N GLU A 277 4.97 2.36 -15.53
CA GLU A 277 5.11 0.93 -15.22
C GLU A 277 5.22 0.65 -13.71
N ASN A 278 5.15 1.66 -12.86
CA ASN A 278 5.36 1.49 -11.41
C ASN A 278 4.44 0.42 -10.80
N PHE A 279 3.16 0.39 -11.18
CA PHE A 279 2.19 -0.59 -10.64
C PHE A 279 2.15 -1.90 -11.43
N LYS A 280 2.86 -1.98 -12.56
CA LYS A 280 2.90 -3.17 -13.39
C LYS A 280 3.29 -4.42 -12.59
N PHE A 281 4.30 -4.31 -11.73
CA PHE A 281 4.85 -5.44 -10.99
C PHE A 281 3.84 -6.06 -10.00
N GLU A 282 3.05 -5.22 -9.31
CA GLU A 282 1.98 -5.71 -8.43
C GLU A 282 0.78 -6.23 -9.23
N ILE A 283 0.41 -5.56 -10.35
CA ILE A 283 -0.68 -6.02 -11.23
C ILE A 283 -0.35 -7.38 -11.84
N ASP A 284 0.87 -7.57 -12.35
CA ASP A 284 1.33 -8.84 -12.90
C ASP A 284 1.27 -9.93 -11.83
N HIS A 285 1.77 -9.65 -10.61
CA HIS A 285 1.72 -10.59 -9.50
C HIS A 285 0.29 -11.00 -9.11
N VAL A 286 -0.61 -10.02 -8.94
CA VAL A 286 -2.02 -10.31 -8.61
C VAL A 286 -2.69 -11.10 -9.72
N THR A 287 -2.46 -10.71 -10.97
CA THR A 287 -2.98 -11.41 -12.15
C THR A 287 -2.52 -12.85 -12.19
N GLU A 288 -1.24 -13.11 -11.94
CA GLU A 288 -0.67 -14.47 -11.86
C GLU A 288 -1.32 -15.28 -10.73
N CYS A 289 -1.47 -14.67 -9.53
CA CYS A 289 -2.15 -15.33 -8.41
C CYS A 289 -3.58 -15.74 -8.77
N ILE A 290 -4.35 -14.86 -9.40
CA ILE A 290 -5.73 -15.15 -9.82
C ILE A 290 -5.78 -16.26 -10.86
N LEU A 291 -4.93 -16.24 -11.89
CA LEU A 291 -4.85 -17.26 -12.91
C LEU A 291 -4.46 -18.63 -12.33
N ASN A 292 -3.64 -18.64 -11.29
CA ASN A 292 -3.22 -19.85 -10.55
C ASN A 292 -4.20 -20.22 -9.41
N LYS A 293 -5.36 -19.55 -9.31
CA LYS A 293 -6.39 -19.80 -8.28
C LYS A 293 -5.88 -19.67 -6.84
N GLN A 294 -4.91 -18.81 -6.63
CA GLN A 294 -4.45 -18.44 -5.30
C GLN A 294 -5.40 -17.35 -4.75
N ILE A 295 -5.70 -17.41 -3.46
CA ILE A 295 -6.55 -16.41 -2.79
C ILE A 295 -5.75 -15.38 -1.99
N GLN A 296 -4.43 -15.55 -1.89
CA GLN A 296 -3.52 -14.64 -1.21
C GLN A 296 -2.20 -14.51 -1.96
N SER A 297 -1.53 -13.38 -1.79
CA SER A 297 -0.18 -13.13 -2.28
C SER A 297 0.86 -13.86 -1.42
N SER A 298 1.90 -14.40 -2.05
CA SER A 298 3.08 -14.90 -1.35
C SER A 298 4.08 -13.79 -0.97
N ILE A 299 4.05 -12.64 -1.66
CA ILE A 299 4.93 -11.49 -1.41
C ILE A 299 4.33 -10.58 -0.32
N LEU A 300 3.02 -10.33 -0.37
CA LEU A 300 2.30 -9.50 0.59
C LEU A 300 1.03 -10.23 1.06
N PRO A 301 1.15 -11.27 1.90
CA PRO A 301 -0.01 -11.94 2.47
C PRO A 301 -0.76 -11.01 3.43
N LEU A 302 -2.07 -11.22 3.59
CA LEU A 302 -2.91 -10.40 4.48
C LEU A 302 -2.43 -10.39 5.94
N SER A 303 -1.72 -11.43 6.39
CA SER A 303 -1.07 -11.46 7.70
C SER A 303 0.00 -10.38 7.87
N THR A 304 0.72 -10.03 6.79
CA THR A 304 1.68 -8.92 6.77
C THR A 304 0.98 -7.58 6.83
N SER A 305 -0.05 -7.36 5.99
CA SER A 305 -0.88 -6.15 6.06
C SER A 305 -1.52 -5.98 7.45
N LEU A 306 -1.99 -7.07 8.06
CA LEU A 306 -2.54 -7.06 9.42
C LEU A 306 -1.49 -6.67 10.46
N ARG A 307 -0.27 -7.14 10.35
CA ARG A 307 0.84 -6.78 11.24
C ARG A 307 1.16 -5.29 11.14
N VAL A 308 1.26 -4.74 9.92
CA VAL A 308 1.50 -3.31 9.68
C VAL A 308 0.33 -2.47 10.19
N MET A 309 -0.91 -2.87 9.90
CA MET A 309 -2.11 -2.17 10.38
C MET A 309 -2.19 -2.17 11.90
N THR A 310 -1.82 -3.27 12.57
CA THR A 310 -1.79 -3.35 14.04
C THR A 310 -0.75 -2.38 14.63
N MET A 311 0.39 -2.19 13.97
CA MET A 311 1.35 -1.15 14.38
C MET A 311 0.77 0.26 14.22
N MET A 312 0.06 0.52 13.11
CA MET A 312 -0.60 1.82 12.90
C MET A 312 -1.71 2.08 13.93
N ASP A 313 -2.52 1.08 14.28
CA ASP A 313 -3.51 1.19 15.35
C ASP A 313 -2.83 1.55 16.68
N SER A 314 -1.75 0.84 17.06
CA SER A 314 -1.00 1.11 18.29
C SER A 314 -0.42 2.53 18.33
N LEU A 315 0.02 3.06 17.19
CA LEU A 315 0.52 4.44 17.07
C LEU A 315 -0.61 5.45 17.24
N ARG A 316 -1.75 5.23 16.57
CA ARG A 316 -2.92 6.11 16.72
C ARG A 316 -3.45 6.12 18.13
N ASP A 317 -3.48 4.95 18.81
CA ASP A 317 -3.86 4.84 20.22
C ASP A 317 -2.94 5.66 21.14
N GLN A 318 -1.60 5.55 20.96
CA GLN A 318 -0.63 6.36 21.70
C GLN A 318 -0.85 7.87 21.50
N TRP A 319 -1.24 8.27 20.30
CA TRP A 319 -1.47 9.66 19.93
C TRP A 319 -2.90 10.14 20.22
N GLN A 320 -3.79 9.28 20.66
CA GLN A 320 -5.21 9.60 20.82
C GLN A 320 -5.80 10.22 19.54
N ILE A 321 -5.57 9.54 18.40
CA ILE A 321 -6.14 9.89 17.10
C ILE A 321 -7.21 8.87 16.77
N GLU A 322 -8.45 9.33 16.80
CA GLU A 322 -9.64 8.57 16.45
C GLU A 322 -10.33 9.20 15.24
N TYR A 323 -10.83 8.37 14.35
CA TYR A 323 -11.71 8.82 13.29
C TYR A 323 -13.17 8.70 13.73
N SER A 324 -14.09 9.20 12.91
CA SER A 324 -15.52 9.09 13.25
C SER A 324 -15.96 7.61 13.35
N ALA A 325 -17.01 7.35 14.15
CA ALA A 325 -17.56 6.01 14.28
C ALA A 325 -17.98 5.37 12.94
N THR A 326 -18.32 6.17 11.94
CA THR A 326 -18.65 5.68 10.59
C THR A 326 -17.39 5.17 9.88
N VAL A 327 -16.26 5.89 9.99
CA VAL A 327 -14.97 5.52 9.38
C VAL A 327 -14.39 4.27 10.07
N GLU A 328 -14.47 4.23 11.41
CA GLU A 328 -13.93 3.10 12.21
C GLU A 328 -14.85 1.87 12.22
N SER A 329 -16.08 2.00 11.72
CA SER A 329 -17.04 0.88 11.72
C SER A 329 -16.48 -0.33 11.00
N HIS A 330 -16.59 -1.48 11.63
CA HIS A 330 -16.24 -2.79 11.06
C HIS A 330 -17.48 -3.64 10.69
N ASN A 331 -18.66 -3.02 10.65
CA ASN A 331 -19.89 -3.65 10.19
C ASN A 331 -19.96 -3.56 8.66
N ILE A 332 -20.17 -4.69 8.03
CA ILE A 332 -20.40 -4.76 6.57
C ILE A 332 -21.86 -4.38 6.32
N ASN A 333 -22.08 -3.32 5.56
CA ASN A 333 -23.42 -2.91 5.14
C ASN A 333 -23.85 -3.79 3.94
N LEU A 334 -24.96 -4.51 4.13
CA LEU A 334 -25.56 -5.39 3.13
C LEU A 334 -26.46 -4.61 2.16
#